data_6039bb31baf70b8a8c01160f349ff295
#
_entry.id   6039bb31baf70b8a8c01160f349ff295
#
_cell.length_a   1.000
_cell.length_b   1.000
_cell.length_c   1.000
_cell.angle_alpha   90.00
_cell.angle_beta   90.00
_cell.angle_gamma   90.00
#
_symmetry.space_group_name_H-M   'P 1'
#
loop_
_entity.id
_entity.type
_entity.pdbx_description
1 polymer ?
#
loop_
_entity_poly.entity_id
_entity_poly.type
_entity_poly.pdbx_seq_one_letter_code
_entity_poly.pdbx_strand_id
1 'polypeptide(L)'
;MRKGSIQGVEFEISSGNVFKDLGLPHAAELKIKSGLAIEITRAVRRLGLTQQEAAQRMGISQPKLSSLMRGNFSNLSETKLMECLNRLGYDIEIKVRRTKSQAGRRTLAVA
;
A
#
# COMPACT_ATOMS: atom_id res chain seq x y z
N MET A 1 14.18 -18.12 9.54
CA MET A 1 13.67 -17.83 9.07
C MET A 1 13.65 -17.43 8.81
N ARG A 2 13.49 -17.33 8.77
CA ARG A 2 13.08 -16.85 8.19
C ARG A 2 12.67 -16.21 8.00
N LYS A 3 12.45 -16.08 7.84
CA LYS A 3 11.87 -15.44 7.45
C LYS A 3 11.27 -15.32 7.07
N GLY A 4 10.94 -15.53 6.88
CA GLY A 4 10.13 -15.36 6.35
C GLY A 4 9.54 -15.44 6.09
N SER A 5 9.11 -15.72 5.67
CA SER A 5 8.35 -15.78 5.23
C SER A 5 7.70 -16.28 5.16
N ILE A 6 7.17 -16.66 5.16
CA ILE A 6 6.32 -17.12 5.11
C ILE A 6 5.45 -17.03 4.52
N GLN A 7 4.86 -17.22 4.17
CA GLN A 7 4.10 -16.91 3.42
C GLN A 7 3.59 -15.91 3.31
N GLY A 8 3.56 -15.77 2.88
CA GLY A 8 3.44 -14.75 2.35
C GLY A 8 3.77 -13.55 3.01
N VAL A 9 4.58 -13.24 3.56
CA VAL A 9 4.73 -11.99 4.09
C VAL A 9 6.02 -11.58 4.60
N GLU A 10 6.69 -11.43 4.70
CA GLU A 10 7.69 -11.13 5.23
C GLU A 10 8.14 -10.21 5.76
N PHE A 11 8.30 -10.01 6.18
CA PHE A 11 8.53 -9.20 6.62
C PHE A 11 9.44 -8.89 7.32
N GLU A 12 9.61 -9.16 7.22
CA GLU A 12 9.92 -8.99 7.63
C GLU A 12 10.11 -8.67 8.42
N ILE A 13 10.34 -8.92 8.61
CA ILE A 13 10.21 -8.83 9.14
C ILE A 13 10.47 -8.63 10.00
N SER A 14 10.71 -8.77 10.41
CA SER A 14 10.57 -8.63 10.95
C SER A 14 10.33 -8.49 11.42
N SER A 15 10.27 -8.56 11.67
CA SER A 15 9.70 -8.52 11.93
C SER A 15 9.16 -8.59 11.82
N GLY A 16 8.84 -8.77 11.25
CA GLY A 16 8.02 -8.95 10.85
C GLY A 16 7.34 -9.26 10.78
N ASN A 17 6.94 -9.45 10.87
CA ASN A 17 6.07 -9.69 10.74
C ASN A 17 5.20 -10.30 11.50
N VAL A 18 4.66 -9.76 12.05
CA VAL A 18 3.70 -10.21 13.04
C VAL A 18 2.40 -10.64 12.43
N PHE A 19 1.97 -9.97 11.40
CA PHE A 19 0.74 -10.34 10.71
C PHE A 19 0.78 -11.76 10.20
N LYS A 20 1.94 -12.17 9.75
CA LYS A 20 2.12 -13.53 9.28
C LYS A 20 1.94 -14.52 10.43
N ASP A 21 2.50 -14.20 11.58
CA ASP A 21 2.45 -15.08 12.73
C ASP A 21 1.03 -15.30 13.21
N LEU A 22 0.20 -14.28 13.07
CA LEU A 22 -1.19 -14.37 13.49
C LEU A 22 -2.04 -15.09 12.44
N GLY A 23 -1.48 -15.36 11.27
CA GLY A 23 -2.21 -16.07 10.24
C GLY A 23 -3.35 -15.28 9.63
N LEU A 24 -3.28 -13.97 9.66
CA LEU A 24 -4.33 -13.12 9.12
C LEU A 24 -4.35 -13.25 7.59
N PRO A 25 -5.50 -13.60 7.01
CA PRO A 25 -5.56 -13.87 5.57
C PRO A 25 -5.31 -12.65 4.70
N HIS A 26 -5.54 -11.44 5.21
CA HIS A 26 -5.38 -10.23 4.42
C HIS A 26 -4.15 -9.42 4.82
N ALA A 27 -3.19 -10.05 5.49
CA ALA A 27 -2.02 -9.32 5.98
C ALA A 27 -1.23 -8.67 4.86
N ALA A 28 -1.00 -9.40 3.75
CA ALA A 28 -0.26 -8.85 2.63
C ALA A 28 -0.99 -7.69 1.98
N GLU A 29 -2.30 -7.82 1.81
CA GLU A 29 -3.12 -6.78 1.23
C GLU A 29 -3.09 -5.53 2.09
N LEU A 30 -3.23 -5.69 3.40
CA LEU A 30 -3.22 -4.56 4.32
C LEU A 30 -1.89 -3.83 4.29
N LYS A 31 -0.80 -4.58 4.21
CA LYS A 31 0.54 -4.01 4.16
C LYS A 31 0.75 -3.20 2.89
N ILE A 32 0.28 -3.71 1.77
CA ILE A 32 0.40 -3.00 0.49
C ILE A 32 -0.46 -1.75 0.50
N LYS A 33 -1.71 -1.85 0.98
CA LYS A 33 -2.57 -0.67 1.08
C LYS A 33 -1.95 0.40 1.96
N SER A 34 -1.36 0.00 3.07
CA SER A 34 -0.70 0.94 3.97
C SER A 34 0.43 1.67 3.26
N GLY A 35 1.26 0.93 2.53
CA GLY A 35 2.36 1.54 1.78
C GLY A 35 1.86 2.50 0.71
N LEU A 36 0.81 2.13 -0.01
CA LEU A 36 0.23 3.00 -1.02
C LEU A 36 -0.36 4.26 -0.40
N ALA A 37 -1.02 4.13 0.74
CA ALA A 37 -1.60 5.28 1.43
C ALA A 37 -0.52 6.24 1.90
N ILE A 38 0.61 5.72 2.36
CA ILE A 38 1.74 6.55 2.77
C ILE A 38 2.27 7.32 1.57
N GLU A 39 2.40 6.66 0.41
CA GLU A 39 2.90 7.33 -0.78
C GLU A 39 1.94 8.41 -1.27
N ILE A 40 0.64 8.16 -1.17
CA ILE A 40 -0.36 9.18 -1.52
C ILE A 40 -0.20 10.40 -0.61
N THR A 41 -0.07 10.17 0.69
CA THR A 41 0.09 11.27 1.64
C THR A 41 1.35 12.06 1.35
N ARG A 42 2.45 11.39 1.06
CA ARG A 42 3.70 12.05 0.68
C ARG A 42 3.54 12.87 -0.59
N ALA A 43 2.83 12.32 -1.57
CA ALA A 43 2.62 13.01 -2.83
C ALA A 43 1.81 14.29 -2.66
N VAL A 44 0.74 14.21 -1.88
CA VAL A 44 -0.10 15.38 -1.62
C VAL A 44 0.73 16.50 -0.98
N ARG A 45 1.55 16.14 0.01
CA ARG A 45 2.39 17.13 0.68
C ARG A 45 3.46 17.68 -0.23
N ARG A 46 4.11 16.82 -1.01
CA ARG A 46 5.18 17.28 -1.90
C ARG A 46 4.65 18.20 -2.99
N LEU A 47 3.45 17.92 -3.49
CA LEU A 47 2.85 18.75 -4.54
C LEU A 47 2.23 20.03 -3.99
N GLY A 48 2.16 20.15 -2.66
CA GLY A 48 1.60 21.35 -2.04
C GLY A 48 0.11 21.50 -2.24
N LEU A 49 -0.61 20.38 -2.43
CA LEU A 49 -2.04 20.43 -2.68
C LEU A 49 -2.81 20.47 -1.37
N THR A 50 -3.92 21.23 -1.38
CA THR A 50 -4.89 21.10 -0.31
C THR A 50 -5.57 19.74 -0.43
N GLN A 51 -6.24 19.31 0.66
CA GLN A 51 -6.97 18.06 0.60
C GLN A 51 -8.08 18.11 -0.45
N GLN A 52 -8.72 19.27 -0.58
CA GLN A 52 -9.76 19.41 -1.58
C GLN A 52 -9.22 19.28 -3.00
N GLU A 53 -8.10 19.95 -3.27
CA GLU A 53 -7.48 19.88 -4.61
C GLU A 53 -7.01 18.46 -4.91
N ALA A 54 -6.38 17.82 -3.92
CA ALA A 54 -5.87 16.47 -4.11
C ALA A 54 -7.00 15.47 -4.33
N ALA A 55 -8.07 15.57 -3.54
CA ALA A 55 -9.21 14.67 -3.68
C ALA A 55 -9.82 14.79 -5.06
N GLN A 56 -9.99 16.02 -5.53
CA GLN A 56 -10.55 16.27 -6.85
C GLN A 56 -9.68 15.65 -7.93
N ARG A 57 -8.38 15.83 -7.83
CA ARG A 57 -7.42 15.28 -8.78
C ARG A 57 -7.41 13.76 -8.78
N MET A 58 -7.53 13.17 -7.60
CA MET A 58 -7.54 11.72 -7.46
C MET A 58 -8.89 11.08 -7.78
N GLY A 59 -9.94 11.88 -7.86
CA GLY A 59 -11.26 11.35 -8.16
C GLY A 59 -11.95 10.69 -6.99
N ILE A 60 -11.63 11.13 -5.78
CA ILE A 60 -12.31 10.64 -4.57
C ILE A 60 -12.85 11.83 -3.79
N SER A 61 -13.71 11.56 -2.82
CA SER A 61 -14.25 12.63 -2.01
C SER A 61 -13.21 13.13 -1.01
N GLN A 62 -13.33 14.38 -0.59
CA GLN A 62 -12.43 14.93 0.40
C GLN A 62 -12.47 14.15 1.73
N PRO A 63 -13.65 13.77 2.24
CA PRO A 63 -13.66 12.96 3.47
C PRO A 63 -12.92 11.64 3.34
N LYS A 64 -12.98 11.00 2.16
CA LYS A 64 -12.23 9.76 1.94
C LYS A 64 -10.74 10.02 1.98
N LEU A 65 -10.28 11.10 1.36
CA LEU A 65 -8.87 11.44 1.40
C LEU A 65 -8.44 11.79 2.82
N SER A 66 -9.25 12.55 3.53
CA SER A 66 -8.95 12.90 4.91
C SER A 66 -8.78 11.66 5.77
N SER A 67 -9.71 10.69 5.62
CA SER A 67 -9.61 9.43 6.35
C SER A 67 -8.35 8.66 5.98
N LEU A 68 -8.05 8.61 4.69
CA LEU A 68 -6.85 7.92 4.20
C LEU A 68 -5.59 8.51 4.83
N MET A 69 -5.50 9.82 4.88
CA MET A 69 -4.32 10.49 5.43
C MET A 69 -4.19 10.31 6.93
N ARG A 70 -5.28 9.95 7.61
CA ARG A 70 -5.25 9.59 9.03
C ARG A 70 -5.00 8.11 9.25
N GLY A 71 -4.80 7.34 8.18
CA GLY A 71 -4.52 5.92 8.28
C GLY A 71 -5.74 5.02 8.16
N ASN A 72 -6.90 5.58 7.82
CA ASN A 72 -8.11 4.80 7.66
C ASN A 72 -8.43 4.68 6.17
N PHE A 73 -8.03 3.56 5.58
CA PHE A 73 -8.16 3.33 4.15
C PHE A 73 -8.78 1.96 3.84
N SER A 74 -9.42 1.35 4.83
CA SER A 74 -9.91 -0.01 4.69
C SER A 74 -10.98 -0.16 3.60
N ASN A 75 -11.71 0.90 3.30
CA ASN A 75 -12.76 0.86 2.28
C ASN A 75 -12.25 1.23 0.88
N LEU A 76 -10.95 1.40 0.71
CA LEU A 76 -10.35 1.65 -0.59
C LEU A 76 -9.58 0.41 -1.02
N SER A 77 -9.76 -0.01 -2.28
CA SER A 77 -9.04 -1.17 -2.81
C SER A 77 -7.62 -0.79 -3.18
N GLU A 78 -6.76 -1.81 -3.32
CA GLU A 78 -5.41 -1.59 -3.83
C GLU A 78 -5.45 -0.90 -5.19
N THR A 79 -6.35 -1.37 -6.05
CA THR A 79 -6.49 -0.79 -7.40
C THR A 79 -6.86 0.68 -7.31
N LYS A 80 -7.79 1.03 -6.43
CA LYS A 80 -8.20 2.41 -6.30
C LYS A 80 -7.06 3.28 -5.78
N LEU A 81 -6.28 2.77 -4.83
CA LEU A 81 -5.14 3.50 -4.32
C LEU A 81 -4.08 3.72 -5.39
N MET A 82 -3.83 2.69 -6.23
CA MET A 82 -2.89 2.83 -7.33
C MET A 82 -3.39 3.84 -8.35
N GLU A 83 -4.70 3.84 -8.63
CA GLU A 83 -5.28 4.81 -9.54
C GLU A 83 -5.10 6.23 -9.01
N CYS A 84 -5.27 6.42 -7.71
CA CYS A 84 -5.05 7.74 -7.10
C CYS A 84 -3.63 8.22 -7.32
N LEU A 85 -2.65 7.33 -7.15
CA LEU A 85 -1.25 7.69 -7.40
C LEU A 85 -1.01 8.01 -8.87
N ASN A 86 -1.62 7.25 -9.77
CA ASN A 86 -1.51 7.57 -11.20
C ASN A 86 -1.99 8.99 -11.47
N ARG A 87 -3.10 9.38 -10.87
CA ARG A 87 -3.66 10.71 -11.07
C ARG A 87 -2.83 11.81 -10.45
N LEU A 88 -1.98 11.45 -9.48
CA LEU A 88 -1.06 12.41 -8.88
C LEU A 88 0.26 12.49 -9.62
N GLY A 89 0.39 11.75 -10.72
CA GLY A 89 1.58 11.83 -11.56
C GLY A 89 2.61 10.74 -11.28
N TYR A 90 2.20 9.63 -10.71
CA TYR A 90 3.10 8.52 -10.41
C TYR A 90 2.82 7.35 -11.33
N ASP A 91 3.87 6.71 -11.80
CA ASP A 91 3.76 5.45 -12.52
C ASP A 91 3.78 4.30 -11.54
N ILE A 92 2.98 3.28 -11.83
CA ILE A 92 2.95 2.06 -11.03
C ILE A 92 3.47 0.94 -11.91
N GLU A 93 4.46 0.23 -11.41
CA GLU A 93 5.06 -0.87 -12.14
C GLU A 93 4.88 -2.14 -11.30
N ILE A 94 4.34 -3.18 -11.92
CA ILE A 94 4.13 -4.44 -11.23
C ILE A 94 5.03 -5.48 -11.87
N LYS A 95 5.90 -6.08 -11.06
CA LYS A 95 6.82 -7.11 -11.52
C LYS A 95 6.47 -8.44 -10.88
N VAL A 96 6.45 -9.48 -11.70
CA VAL A 96 6.17 -10.83 -11.24
C VAL A 96 7.43 -11.66 -11.50
N ARG A 97 7.91 -12.35 -10.48
CA ARG A 97 9.09 -13.17 -10.63
C ARG A 97 8.92 -14.45 -9.85
N ARG A 98 9.68 -15.46 -10.23
CA ARG A 98 9.64 -16.73 -9.54
C ARG A 98 10.32 -16.60 -8.19
N THR A 99 9.73 -17.26 -7.20
CA THR A 99 10.35 -17.33 -5.88
C THR A 99 11.08 -18.65 -5.73
N LYS A 100 12.05 -18.67 -4.84
CA LYS A 100 12.75 -19.89 -4.49
C LYS A 100 12.03 -20.67 -3.41
N SER A 101 11.10 -20.04 -2.72
CA SER A 101 10.34 -20.71 -1.68
C SER A 101 9.11 -21.37 -2.27
N GLN A 102 8.41 -22.15 -1.45
CA GLN A 102 7.24 -22.88 -1.90
C GLN A 102 6.09 -21.96 -2.24
N ALA A 103 5.96 -20.87 -1.51
CA ALA A 103 4.89 -19.89 -1.74
C ALA A 103 5.49 -18.51 -1.86
N GLY A 104 4.97 -17.75 -2.82
CA GLY A 104 5.39 -16.38 -3.01
C GLY A 104 4.65 -15.42 -2.11
N ARG A 105 5.01 -14.15 -2.22
CA ARG A 105 4.38 -13.10 -1.43
C ARG A 105 4.25 -11.85 -2.27
N ARG A 106 3.35 -10.97 -1.84
CA ARG A 106 3.20 -9.67 -2.46
C ARG A 106 3.89 -8.62 -1.60
N THR A 107 4.69 -7.79 -2.23
CA THR A 107 5.39 -6.70 -1.54
C THR A 107 5.30 -5.45 -2.38
N LEU A 108 5.43 -4.31 -1.72
CA LEU A 108 5.48 -3.02 -2.38
C LEU A 108 6.88 -2.45 -2.22
N ALA A 109 7.46 -2.02 -3.33
CA ALA A 109 8.73 -1.33 -3.32
C ALA A 109 8.52 0.05 -3.94
N VAL A 110 9.16 1.04 -3.35
CA VAL A 110 9.07 2.42 -3.83
C VAL A 110 10.42 2.81 -4.38
N ALA A 111 10.43 3.27 -5.62
CA ALA A 111 11.67 3.68 -6.28
C ALA A 111 12.19 5.00 -5.74
#